data_c730dd1393b757b3c0846bec23a77365
#
_entry.id   c730dd1393b757b3c0846bec23a77365
#
_cell.length_a   1.000
_cell.length_b   1.000
_cell.length_c   1.000
_cell.angle_alpha   90.00
_cell.angle_beta   90.00
_cell.angle_gamma   90.00
#
_symmetry.space_group_name_H-M   'P 1'
#
loop_
_entity.id
_entity.type
_entity.pdbx_description
1 polymer ?
#
loop_
_entity_poly.entity_id
_entity_poly.type
_entity_poly.pdbx_seq_one_letter_code
_entity_poly.pdbx_strand_id
1 'polypeptide(L)' 'FVIIFTADGNTRAVSWPSSFKWPGGVAPTITSTLNKIDVYTFFTTDGGSTWQAFISGQNL' A
#
# COMPACT_ATOMS: atom_id res chain seq x y z
N PHE A 1 2.09 10.78 -2.54
CA PHE A 1 2.31 10.65 -1.10
C PHE A 1 2.76 9.23 -0.75
N VAL A 2 3.21 9.07 0.48
CA VAL A 2 3.75 7.81 0.98
C VAL A 2 2.96 7.40 2.22
N ILE A 3 2.59 6.11 2.28
CA ILE A 3 1.99 5.52 3.48
C ILE A 3 2.96 4.50 4.05
N ILE A 4 3.16 4.56 5.37
CA ILE A 4 4.03 3.63 6.09
C ILE A 4 3.16 2.89 7.11
N PHE A 5 3.14 1.55 7.01
CA PHE A 5 2.45 0.68 7.98
C PHE A 5 3.48 -0.05 8.82
N THR A 6 3.29 -0.01 10.14
CA THR A 6 4.07 -0.83 11.07
C THR A 6 3.19 -1.96 11.56
N ALA A 7 3.60 -3.20 11.33
CA ALA A 7 2.83 -4.38 11.72
C ALA A 7 2.92 -4.59 13.23
N ASP A 8 1.79 -5.01 13.84
CA ASP A 8 1.68 -5.26 15.28
C ASP A 8 1.54 -6.75 15.62
N GLY A 9 1.84 -7.64 14.67
CA GLY A 9 1.73 -9.08 14.85
C GLY A 9 0.33 -9.64 14.59
N ASN A 10 -0.66 -8.79 14.30
CA ASN A 10 -2.02 -9.20 13.98
C ASN A 10 -2.30 -9.02 12.50
N THR A 11 -3.08 -9.93 11.91
CA THR A 11 -3.51 -9.78 10.52
C THR A 11 -4.44 -8.57 10.40
N ARG A 12 -4.11 -7.64 9.51
CA ARG A 12 -4.90 -6.44 9.23
C ARG A 12 -5.35 -6.45 7.79
N ALA A 13 -6.58 -6.02 7.55
CA ALA A 13 -7.12 -5.85 6.21
C ALA A 13 -7.25 -4.35 5.93
N VAL A 14 -6.87 -3.95 4.71
CA VAL A 14 -7.00 -2.56 4.26
C VAL A 14 -7.85 -2.56 3.00
N SER A 15 -8.87 -1.72 2.99
CA SER A 15 -9.69 -1.49 1.80
C SER A 15 -9.12 -0.31 1.01
N TRP A 16 -8.70 -0.56 -0.21
CA TRP A 16 -8.15 0.47 -1.09
C TRP A 16 -9.25 1.02 -2.00
N PRO A 17 -9.28 2.35 -2.24
CA PRO A 17 -10.21 2.90 -3.23
C PRO A 17 -9.98 2.32 -4.61
N SER A 18 -11.05 2.17 -5.39
CA SER A 18 -10.96 1.63 -6.74
C SER A 18 -10.17 2.53 -7.70
N SER A 19 -9.99 3.80 -7.34
CA SER A 19 -9.17 4.74 -8.09
C SER A 19 -7.66 4.47 -7.96
N PHE A 20 -7.25 3.62 -7.01
CA PHE A 20 -5.85 3.21 -6.84
C PHE A 20 -5.53 2.07 -7.81
N LYS A 21 -4.51 2.28 -8.63
CA LYS A 21 -4.08 1.28 -9.63
C LYS A 21 -2.79 0.63 -9.16
N TRP A 22 -2.84 -0.65 -8.91
CA TRP A 22 -1.72 -1.45 -8.40
C TRP A 22 -1.01 -2.16 -9.55
N PRO A 23 0.31 -2.46 -9.42
CA PRO A 23 1.03 -3.26 -10.41
C PRO A 23 0.31 -4.60 -10.66
N GLY A 24 0.08 -4.94 -11.91
CA GLY A 24 -0.65 -6.15 -12.28
C GLY A 24 -2.12 -6.16 -11.90
N GLY A 25 -2.67 -5.02 -11.44
CA GLY A 25 -4.07 -4.93 -11.02
C GLY A 25 -4.37 -5.59 -9.69
N VAL A 26 -3.34 -5.93 -8.90
CA VAL A 26 -3.51 -6.66 -7.64
C VAL A 26 -2.98 -5.82 -6.49
N ALA A 27 -3.84 -5.52 -5.52
CA ALA A 27 -3.44 -4.83 -4.30
C ALA A 27 -2.60 -5.74 -3.41
N PRO A 28 -1.60 -5.21 -2.69
CA PRO A 28 -0.73 -6.02 -1.85
C PRO A 28 -1.45 -6.52 -0.61
N THR A 29 -0.94 -7.62 -0.05
CA THR A 29 -1.30 -8.07 1.28
C THR A 29 -0.41 -7.35 2.29
N ILE A 30 -1.03 -6.73 3.30
CA ILE A 30 -0.30 -6.02 4.35
C ILE A 30 0.46 -7.04 5.21
N THR A 31 1.73 -6.75 5.47
CA THR A 31 2.56 -7.61 6.33
C THR A 31 2.00 -7.63 7.75
N SER A 32 1.91 -8.81 8.34
CA SER A 32 1.40 -9.00 9.70
C SER A 32 2.48 -9.35 10.72
N THR A 33 3.72 -9.55 10.29
CA THR A 33 4.84 -9.87 11.18
C THR A 33 5.16 -8.69 12.08
N LEU A 34 5.20 -8.91 13.39
CA LEU A 34 5.43 -7.85 14.40
C LEU A 34 6.68 -7.04 14.08
N ASN A 35 6.57 -5.73 14.18
CA ASN A 35 7.62 -4.74 13.96
C ASN A 35 8.15 -4.66 12.52
N LYS A 36 7.56 -5.36 11.57
CA LYS A 36 7.90 -5.21 10.17
C LYS A 36 7.17 -4.02 9.57
N ILE A 37 7.77 -3.39 8.57
CA ILE A 37 7.28 -2.15 7.98
C ILE A 37 6.99 -2.36 6.51
N ASP A 38 5.81 -1.90 6.08
CA ASP A 38 5.43 -1.83 4.67
C ASP A 38 5.38 -0.37 4.25
N VAL A 39 5.97 -0.05 3.11
CA VAL A 39 6.00 1.30 2.56
C VAL A 39 5.36 1.28 1.18
N TYR A 40 4.35 2.13 1.00
CA TYR A 40 3.63 2.26 -0.28
C TYR A 40 3.71 3.70 -0.75
N THR A 41 4.01 3.88 -2.04
CA THR A 41 4.11 5.20 -2.67
C THR A 41 2.97 5.38 -3.67
N PHE A 42 2.36 6.54 -3.67
CA PHE A 42 1.23 6.87 -4.53
C PHE A 42 1.49 8.20 -5.24
N PHE A 43 1.16 8.25 -6.54
CA PHE A 43 1.15 9.52 -7.25
C PHE A 43 -0.01 9.56 -8.24
N THR A 44 -0.39 10.78 -8.63
CA THR A 44 -1.46 11.01 -9.58
C THR A 44 -0.97 11.85 -10.74
N THR A 45 -1.49 11.57 -11.94
CA THR A 45 -1.17 12.35 -13.16
C THR A 45 -2.38 13.10 -13.70
N ASP A 46 -3.54 12.96 -13.05
CA ASP A 46 -4.81 13.54 -13.50
C ASP A 46 -5.54 14.34 -12.42
N GLY A 47 -4.78 14.89 -11.47
CA GLY A 47 -5.34 15.76 -10.44
C GLY A 47 -6.05 15.05 -9.31
N GLY A 48 -5.87 13.74 -9.16
CA GLY A 48 -6.42 12.97 -8.05
C GLY A 48 -7.59 12.07 -8.42
N SER A 49 -7.97 11.99 -9.72
CA SER A 49 -9.02 11.09 -10.17
C SER A 49 -8.56 9.63 -10.21
N THR A 50 -7.30 9.41 -10.57
CA THR A 50 -6.66 8.08 -10.58
C THR A 50 -5.30 8.17 -9.94
N TRP A 51 -4.99 7.23 -9.05
CA TRP A 51 -3.71 7.17 -8.35
C TRP A 51 -2.95 5.93 -8.79
N GLN A 52 -1.69 6.11 -9.17
CA GLN A 52 -0.78 4.99 -9.38
C GLN A 52 -0.17 4.62 -8.04
N ALA A 53 -0.26 3.34 -7.67
CA ALA A 53 0.20 2.84 -6.40
C ALA A 53 1.37 1.87 -6.60
N PHE A 54 2.38 1.98 -5.75
CA PHE A 54 3.58 1.15 -5.84
C PHE A 54 3.95 0.63 -4.47
N ILE A 55 4.48 -0.60 -4.44
CA ILE A 55 5.07 -1.15 -3.23
C ILE A 55 6.54 -0.72 -3.21
N SER A 56 6.87 0.24 -2.35
CA SER A 56 8.24 0.74 -2.23
C SER A 56 9.10 -0.17 -1.35
N GLY A 57 8.49 -0.83 -0.39
CA GLY A 57 9.14 -1.82 0.46
C GLY A 57 8.10 -2.60 1.23
N GLN A 58 8.39 -3.86 1.54
CA GLN A 58 7.48 -4.72 2.26
C GLN A 58 8.25 -5.66 3.15
N ASN A 59 7.74 -5.87 4.35
CA ASN A 59 8.35 -6.75 5.34
C ASN A 59 9.78 -6.31 5.71
N LEU A 60 9.95 -5.01 5.85
CA LEU A 60 11.24 -4.42 6.18
C LEU A 60 11.61 -4.55 7.66
#